data_c36d1cd7ce2b107106cba25fa64de099
#
_entry.id   c36d1cd7ce2b107106cba25fa64de099
#
_cell.length_a   1.000
_cell.length_b   1.000
_cell.length_c   1.000
_cell.angle_alpha   90.00
_cell.angle_beta   90.00
_cell.angle_gamma   90.00
#
_symmetry.space_group_name_H-M   'P 1'
#
loop_
_entity.id
_entity.type
_entity.pdbx_description
1 polymer ?
#
loop_
_entity_poly.entity_id
_entity_poly.type
_entity_poly.pdbx_seq_one_letter_code
_entity_poly.pdbx_strand_id
1 'polypeptide(L)'
;MRLRTLIPVTAAAGAAAIGYAVAVERNWFVLRRLEIPVLPPGAGPLRVLHISDAHLTPGRKRLMSWLRSLDDLDPHLVVNTGDSIAHRRSVELFLDSLGPLLDRPGMFVLGSNDLYAPRPGNPASSS
;
A
#
# COMPACT_ATOMS: atom_id res chain seq x y z
N MET A 1 45.71 -11.07 4.64
CA MET A 1 44.28 -11.21 4.99
C MET A 1 43.79 -12.48 4.30
N ARG A 2 43.33 -13.45 5.04
CA ARG A 2 43.06 -14.79 4.49
C ARG A 2 41.70 -14.82 3.78
N LEU A 3 41.68 -15.31 2.53
CA LEU A 3 40.51 -15.43 1.66
C LEU A 3 39.28 -16.05 2.35
N ARG A 4 39.48 -16.93 3.34
CA ARG A 4 38.45 -17.57 4.15
C ARG A 4 37.63 -16.64 5.03
N THR A 5 38.13 -15.44 5.36
CA THR A 5 37.41 -14.43 6.16
C THR A 5 36.68 -13.41 5.30
N LEU A 6 37.04 -13.25 4.04
CA LEU A 6 36.40 -12.31 3.12
C LEU A 6 35.00 -12.80 2.67
N ILE A 7 34.85 -14.10 2.41
CA ILE A 7 33.57 -14.69 1.94
C ILE A 7 32.42 -14.48 2.94
N PRO A 8 32.57 -14.77 4.24
CA PRO A 8 31.47 -14.54 5.19
C PRO A 8 31.18 -13.05 5.43
N VAL A 9 32.17 -12.18 5.34
CA VAL A 9 31.97 -10.73 5.52
C VAL A 9 31.22 -10.12 4.32
N THR A 10 31.56 -10.53 3.10
CA THR A 10 30.83 -10.06 1.91
C THR A 10 29.41 -10.61 1.84
N ALA A 11 29.18 -11.86 2.26
CA ALA A 11 27.86 -12.46 2.33
C ALA A 11 26.97 -11.75 3.38
N ALA A 12 27.54 -11.45 4.56
CA ALA A 12 26.82 -10.72 5.62
C ALA A 12 26.49 -9.28 5.21
N ALA A 13 27.41 -8.58 4.54
CA ALA A 13 27.16 -7.24 4.03
C ALA A 13 26.10 -7.24 2.93
N GLY A 14 26.13 -8.23 2.02
CA GLY A 14 25.11 -8.40 0.98
C GLY A 14 23.72 -8.68 1.58
N ALA A 15 23.61 -9.57 2.55
CA ALA A 15 22.36 -9.85 3.24
C ALA A 15 21.80 -8.63 3.99
N ALA A 16 22.69 -7.87 4.65
CA ALA A 16 22.30 -6.62 5.33
C ALA A 16 21.82 -5.56 4.35
N ALA A 17 22.47 -5.40 3.21
CA ALA A 17 22.08 -4.47 2.16
C ALA A 17 20.71 -4.83 1.55
N ILE A 18 20.47 -6.12 1.26
CA ILE A 18 19.19 -6.60 0.76
C ILE A 18 18.09 -6.39 1.81
N GLY A 19 18.35 -6.75 3.07
CA GLY A 19 17.41 -6.54 4.17
C GLY A 19 17.03 -5.06 4.35
N TYR A 20 18.02 -4.17 4.26
CA TYR A 20 17.80 -2.73 4.31
C TYR A 20 16.97 -2.24 3.12
N ALA A 21 17.32 -2.65 1.88
CA ALA A 21 16.59 -2.27 0.68
C ALA A 21 15.12 -2.70 0.76
N VAL A 22 14.85 -3.95 1.12
CA VAL A 22 13.49 -4.47 1.29
C VAL A 22 12.72 -3.71 2.38
N ALA A 23 13.36 -3.39 3.51
CA ALA A 23 12.72 -2.66 4.60
C ALA A 23 12.39 -1.22 4.21
N VAL A 24 13.26 -0.56 3.44
CA VAL A 24 13.05 0.81 2.95
C VAL A 24 11.98 0.84 1.88
N GLU A 25 12.11 0.02 0.82
CA GLU A 25 11.14 -0.01 -0.28
C GLU A 25 9.74 -0.37 0.20
N ARG A 26 9.61 -1.33 1.10
CA ARG A 26 8.33 -1.76 1.66
C ARG A 26 7.59 -0.66 2.43
N ASN A 27 8.30 0.34 2.95
CA ASN A 27 7.74 1.44 3.74
C ASN A 27 7.83 2.79 3.02
N TRP A 28 8.23 2.81 1.77
CA TRP A 28 8.34 4.04 0.99
C TRP A 28 7.00 4.36 0.32
N PHE A 29 6.09 4.94 1.09
CA PHE A 29 4.82 5.44 0.56
C PHE A 29 5.06 6.80 -0.08
N VAL A 30 4.63 6.96 -1.32
CA VAL A 30 4.84 8.20 -2.08
C VAL A 30 3.50 8.79 -2.47
N LEU A 31 3.26 10.03 -2.03
CA LEU A 31 2.19 10.85 -2.56
C LEU A 31 2.70 11.57 -3.80
N ARG A 32 2.10 11.27 -4.94
CA ARG A 32 2.36 11.99 -6.20
C ARG A 32 1.25 13.01 -6.41
N ARG A 33 1.63 14.25 -6.70
CA ARG A 33 0.68 15.30 -7.07
C ARG A 33 0.81 15.58 -8.55
N LEU A 34 -0.34 15.60 -9.22
CA LEU A 34 -0.44 15.84 -10.66
C LEU A 34 -1.56 16.84 -10.89
N GLU A 35 -1.28 17.88 -11.65
CA GLU A 35 -2.28 18.84 -12.09
C GLU A 35 -2.59 18.61 -13.57
N ILE A 36 -3.88 18.41 -13.88
CA ILE A 36 -4.32 18.10 -15.24
C ILE A 36 -5.39 19.13 -15.62
N PRO A 37 -5.15 19.99 -16.62
CA PRO A 37 -6.08 21.04 -17.04
C PRO A 37 -7.18 20.45 -17.94
N VAL A 38 -8.12 19.72 -17.37
CA VAL A 38 -9.23 19.06 -18.09
C VAL A 38 -10.60 19.69 -17.79
N LEU A 39 -10.67 20.59 -16.82
CA LEU A 39 -11.93 21.25 -16.46
C LEU A 39 -12.18 22.47 -17.35
N PRO A 40 -13.46 22.80 -17.60
CA PRO A 40 -13.81 23.98 -18.40
C PRO A 40 -13.33 25.26 -17.71
N PRO A 41 -13.08 26.34 -18.48
CA PRO A 41 -12.75 27.65 -17.93
C PRO A 41 -13.78 28.11 -16.90
N GLY A 42 -13.31 28.58 -15.75
CA GLY A 42 -14.16 29.03 -14.64
C GLY A 42 -14.62 27.93 -13.67
N ALA A 43 -14.37 26.67 -13.96
CA ALA A 43 -14.57 25.61 -12.99
C ALA A 43 -13.51 25.68 -11.88
N GLY A 44 -13.94 25.50 -10.63
CA GLY A 44 -13.01 25.38 -9.50
C GLY A 44 -12.20 24.09 -9.59
N PRO A 45 -11.07 24.00 -8.88
CA PRO A 45 -10.23 22.80 -8.89
C PRO A 45 -10.96 21.60 -8.27
N LEU A 46 -10.87 20.45 -8.92
CA LEU A 46 -11.36 19.17 -8.40
C LEU A 46 -10.17 18.36 -7.86
N ARG A 47 -10.16 18.10 -6.57
CA ARG A 47 -9.14 17.24 -5.95
C ARG A 47 -9.61 15.79 -5.98
N VAL A 48 -8.88 14.95 -6.69
CA VAL A 48 -9.13 13.51 -6.76
C VAL A 48 -7.98 12.78 -6.05
N LEU A 49 -8.31 11.98 -5.04
CA LEU A 49 -7.37 11.06 -4.42
C LEU A 49 -7.47 9.71 -5.12
N HIS A 50 -6.38 9.28 -5.73
CA HIS A 50 -6.28 7.96 -6.34
C HIS A 50 -5.41 7.05 -5.47
N ILE A 51 -5.97 5.92 -5.04
CA ILE A 51 -5.30 4.88 -4.26
C ILE A 51 -5.22 3.62 -5.13
N SER A 52 -4.06 3.00 -5.18
CA SER A 52 -3.82 1.75 -5.89
C SER A 52 -2.75 0.93 -5.19
N ASP A 53 -2.80 -0.39 -5.33
CA ASP A 53 -1.72 -1.33 -5.00
C ASP A 53 -1.21 -1.20 -3.55
N ALA A 54 -2.09 -0.96 -2.60
CA ALA A 54 -1.73 -0.82 -1.19
C ALA A 54 -1.20 -2.14 -0.59
N HIS A 55 -1.66 -3.29 -1.11
CA HIS A 55 -1.25 -4.63 -0.68
C HIS A 55 -1.16 -4.76 0.84
N LEU A 56 -2.22 -4.30 1.54
CA LEU A 56 -2.23 -4.27 2.98
C LEU A 56 -2.20 -5.67 3.59
N THR A 57 -1.30 -5.87 4.55
CA THR A 57 -1.28 -7.03 5.44
C THR A 57 -1.48 -6.59 6.88
N PRO A 58 -1.95 -7.47 7.80
CA PRO A 58 -2.25 -7.09 9.18
C PRO A 58 -1.11 -6.44 9.96
N GLY A 59 0.14 -6.75 9.60
CA GLY A 59 1.34 -6.20 10.26
C GLY A 59 1.80 -4.83 9.78
N ARG A 60 1.21 -4.27 8.71
CA ARG A 60 1.69 -3.02 8.10
C ARG A 60 1.11 -1.77 8.75
N LYS A 61 1.34 -1.60 10.04
CA LYS A 61 0.82 -0.46 10.82
C LYS A 61 1.20 0.91 10.27
N ARG A 62 2.42 1.05 9.71
CA ARG A 62 2.87 2.29 9.07
C ARG A 62 2.03 2.66 7.85
N LEU A 63 1.68 1.66 7.02
CA LEU A 63 0.80 1.89 5.88
C LEU A 63 -0.60 2.30 6.32
N MET A 64 -1.16 1.65 7.34
CA MET A 64 -2.46 2.02 7.90
C MET A 64 -2.47 3.47 8.41
N SER A 65 -1.43 3.87 9.13
CA SER A 65 -1.29 5.25 9.62
C SER A 65 -1.16 6.26 8.49
N TRP A 66 -0.39 5.91 7.45
CA TRP A 66 -0.23 6.75 6.28
C TRP A 66 -1.54 6.89 5.48
N LEU A 67 -2.28 5.79 5.27
CA LEU A 67 -3.59 5.84 4.61
C LEU A 67 -4.57 6.76 5.36
N ARG A 68 -4.59 6.72 6.70
CA ARG A 68 -5.42 7.63 7.52
C ARG A 68 -5.05 9.10 7.31
N SER A 69 -3.78 9.40 7.17
CA SER A 69 -3.33 10.78 6.95
C SER A 69 -3.71 11.35 5.59
N LEU A 70 -4.16 10.53 4.65
CA LEU A 70 -4.60 11.01 3.34
C LEU A 70 -5.90 11.83 3.39
N ASP A 71 -6.68 11.72 4.46
CA ASP A 71 -7.85 12.58 4.67
C ASP A 71 -7.46 14.07 4.83
N ASP A 72 -6.27 14.36 5.35
CA ASP A 72 -5.74 15.73 5.47
C ASP A 72 -5.59 16.43 4.10
N LEU A 73 -5.60 15.67 3.01
CA LEU A 73 -5.58 16.20 1.65
C LEU A 73 -6.92 16.81 1.22
N ASP A 74 -7.97 16.58 2.00
CA ASP A 74 -9.33 17.04 1.75
C ASP A 74 -9.79 16.77 0.29
N PRO A 75 -9.80 15.51 -0.18
CA PRO A 75 -10.20 15.19 -1.54
C PRO A 75 -11.70 15.38 -1.73
N HIS A 76 -12.11 15.84 -2.93
CA HIS A 76 -13.51 15.90 -3.32
C HIS A 76 -14.04 14.55 -3.84
N LEU A 77 -13.14 13.70 -4.35
CA LEU A 77 -13.44 12.39 -4.89
C LEU A 77 -12.32 11.41 -4.53
N VAL A 78 -12.69 10.19 -4.14
CA VAL A 78 -11.74 9.10 -3.87
C VAL A 78 -11.93 7.99 -4.90
N VAL A 79 -10.86 7.59 -5.56
CA VAL A 79 -10.83 6.50 -6.54
C VAL A 79 -9.86 5.44 -6.06
N ASN A 80 -10.31 4.20 -5.94
CA ASN A 80 -9.46 3.05 -5.64
C ASN A 80 -9.48 2.08 -6.82
N THR A 81 -8.31 1.80 -7.38
CA THR A 81 -8.17 0.93 -8.55
C THR A 81 -7.74 -0.49 -8.21
N GLY A 82 -7.86 -0.88 -6.96
CA GLY A 82 -7.72 -2.26 -6.52
C GLY A 82 -6.33 -2.63 -6.01
N ASP A 83 -6.15 -3.94 -5.82
CA ASP A 83 -5.01 -4.55 -5.15
C ASP A 83 -4.74 -3.92 -3.77
N SER A 84 -5.84 -3.64 -3.07
CA SER A 84 -5.84 -2.95 -1.78
C SER A 84 -5.31 -3.83 -0.65
N ILE A 85 -5.58 -5.13 -0.73
CA ILE A 85 -5.18 -6.10 0.31
C ILE A 85 -4.32 -7.21 -0.28
N ALA A 86 -3.39 -7.72 0.53
CA ALA A 86 -2.62 -8.93 0.24
C ALA A 86 -3.02 -10.11 1.14
N HIS A 87 -3.99 -9.92 2.04
CA HIS A 87 -4.49 -10.94 2.94
C HIS A 87 -5.94 -10.65 3.33
N ARG A 88 -6.82 -11.65 3.36
CA ARG A 88 -8.26 -11.47 3.64
C ARG A 88 -8.58 -10.81 4.99
N ARG A 89 -7.75 -11.04 6.01
CA ARG A 89 -7.89 -10.36 7.31
C ARG A 89 -7.62 -8.87 7.25
N SER A 90 -7.13 -8.36 6.12
CA SER A 90 -6.83 -6.94 5.96
C SER A 90 -8.00 -6.12 5.43
N VAL A 91 -9.13 -6.73 5.09
CA VAL A 91 -10.30 -6.00 4.57
C VAL A 91 -10.77 -4.96 5.59
N GLU A 92 -11.11 -5.39 6.79
CA GLU A 92 -11.57 -4.47 7.85
C GLU A 92 -10.49 -3.43 8.20
N LEU A 93 -9.22 -3.87 8.30
CA LEU A 93 -8.11 -2.99 8.60
C LEU A 93 -7.88 -1.94 7.49
N PHE A 94 -8.13 -2.29 6.24
CA PHE A 94 -8.05 -1.35 5.12
C PHE A 94 -9.17 -0.33 5.19
N LEU A 95 -10.41 -0.77 5.40
CA LEU A 95 -11.56 0.12 5.57
C LEU A 95 -11.37 1.08 6.76
N ASP A 96 -10.93 0.56 7.91
CA ASP A 96 -10.60 1.37 9.08
C ASP A 96 -9.47 2.38 8.80
N SER A 97 -8.53 2.01 7.93
CA SER A 97 -7.43 2.89 7.55
C SER A 97 -7.85 4.00 6.62
N LEU A 98 -8.90 3.79 5.81
CA LEU A 98 -9.47 4.84 4.98
C LEU A 98 -10.31 5.83 5.82
N GLY A 99 -10.96 5.33 6.89
CA GLY A 99 -11.70 6.17 7.84
C GLY A 99 -12.65 7.17 7.16
N PRO A 100 -12.49 8.49 7.43
CA PRO A 100 -13.36 9.52 6.87
C PRO A 100 -13.36 9.62 5.34
N LEU A 101 -12.35 9.08 4.66
CA LEU A 101 -12.32 9.03 3.19
C LEU A 101 -13.47 8.20 2.60
N LEU A 102 -14.04 7.27 3.39
CA LEU A 102 -15.19 6.46 2.98
C LEU A 102 -16.49 7.26 2.90
N ASP A 103 -16.57 8.40 3.59
CA ASP A 103 -17.72 9.30 3.55
C ASP A 103 -17.69 10.23 2.32
N ARG A 104 -16.59 10.25 1.58
CA ARG A 104 -16.41 11.06 0.38
C ARG A 104 -17.03 10.36 -0.83
N PRO A 105 -17.54 11.10 -1.82
CA PRO A 105 -17.88 10.54 -3.12
C PRO A 105 -16.70 9.75 -3.68
N GLY A 106 -16.96 8.58 -4.24
CA GLY A 106 -15.87 7.77 -4.75
C GLY A 106 -16.32 6.55 -5.52
N MET A 107 -15.34 5.85 -6.06
CA MET A 107 -15.53 4.57 -6.72
C MET A 107 -14.33 3.65 -6.42
N PHE A 108 -14.59 2.37 -6.49
CA PHE A 108 -13.54 1.37 -6.40
C PHE A 108 -13.75 0.25 -7.41
N VAL A 109 -12.67 -0.38 -7.81
CA VAL A 109 -12.66 -1.65 -8.52
C VAL A 109 -11.81 -2.64 -7.74
N LEU A 110 -12.15 -3.92 -7.83
CA LEU A 110 -11.38 -4.97 -7.20
C LEU A 110 -10.22 -5.38 -8.10
N GLY A 111 -9.03 -5.41 -7.55
CA GLY A 111 -7.86 -5.99 -8.19
C GLY A 111 -7.79 -7.51 -7.99
N SER A 112 -6.79 -8.13 -8.59
CA SER A 112 -6.59 -9.59 -8.50
C SER A 112 -6.34 -10.04 -7.06
N ASN A 113 -5.57 -9.30 -6.29
CA ASN A 113 -5.29 -9.63 -4.90
C ASN A 113 -6.53 -9.49 -4.00
N ASP A 114 -7.41 -8.54 -4.29
CA ASP A 114 -8.65 -8.36 -3.53
C ASP A 114 -9.58 -9.58 -3.70
N LEU A 115 -9.59 -10.17 -4.90
CA LEU A 115 -10.41 -11.34 -5.23
C LEU A 115 -9.77 -12.66 -4.77
N TYR A 116 -8.45 -12.80 -4.94
CA TYR A 116 -7.73 -14.06 -4.76
C TYR A 116 -6.76 -14.05 -3.56
N ALA A 117 -6.83 -13.05 -2.68
CA ALA A 117 -6.00 -13.01 -1.49
C ALA A 117 -6.03 -14.34 -0.73
N PRO A 118 -4.84 -14.85 -0.28
CA PRO A 118 -4.76 -16.14 0.37
C PRO A 118 -5.67 -16.20 1.61
N ARG A 119 -6.44 -17.27 1.71
CA ARG A 119 -7.14 -17.60 2.95
C ARG A 119 -6.11 -18.03 3.99
N PRO A 120 -6.34 -17.76 5.29
CA PRO A 120 -5.55 -18.42 6.32
C PRO A 120 -5.64 -19.93 6.07
N GLY A 121 -4.50 -20.55 5.82
CA GLY A 121 -4.48 -21.99 5.58
C GLY A 121 -5.16 -22.70 6.74
N ASN A 122 -6.16 -23.52 6.46
CA ASN A 122 -6.64 -24.50 7.43
C ASN A 122 -5.53 -25.55 7.53
N PRO A 123 -4.86 -25.70 8.68
CA PRO A 123 -3.78 -26.69 8.83
C PRO A 123 -4.26 -28.14 8.61
N ALA A 124 -5.56 -28.37 8.50
CA ALA A 124 -6.16 -29.68 8.26
C ALA A 124 -6.35 -30.05 6.77
N SER A 125 -5.94 -29.20 5.82
CA SER A 125 -6.11 -29.45 4.39
C SER A 125 -4.84 -29.88 3.64
N SER A 126 -3.78 -30.23 4.39
CA SER A 126 -2.56 -30.86 3.84
C SER A 126 -2.51 -32.34 4.24
N SER A 127 -3.31 -33.15 3.58
CA SER A 127 -3.19 -34.61 3.55
C SER A 127 -3.51 -35.11 2.17
#